data_c4a21543a8605fb4fc8c0e6adf509611
#
_entry.id   c4a21543a8605fb4fc8c0e6adf509611
#
_cell.length_a   1.000
_cell.length_b   1.000
_cell.length_c   1.000
_cell.angle_alpha   90.00
_cell.angle_beta   90.00
_cell.angle_gamma   90.00
#
_symmetry.space_group_name_H-M   'P 1'
#
loop_
_entity.id
_entity.type
_entity.pdbx_description
1 polymer ?
#
loop_
_entity_poly.entity_id
_entity_poly.type
_entity_poly.pdbx_seq_one_letter_code
_entity_poly.pdbx_strand_id
1 'polypeptide(L)'
;MSPGAAITILDGGMGRELQRIGAPFRQPEWSALALIEAPEQVAEVHDSFARAGAQVLTTNSYALVPFHIGAALFDQAGGSLADRAGKVARDVADRHGLKVAGSLPPALGSYQPDAFDPVAGRAILEVLIAGLNPHIDVWLAETLSLLDEARLVAELLIDDNRPLWLSFTLNDQLEPGSQVVLRSGESVAAAARLAQSSGAAALLFNCSYPEVMEAAVREAAAVLGESGIALGVYANGFGPPPKDYSANAAVRDIRADLGPCQVLRWP
;
A
#
# COMPACT_ATOMS: atom_id res chain seq x y z
N MET A 1 -14.06 2.54 20.74
CA MET A 1 -14.40 1.48 19.75
C MET A 1 -15.67 0.83 20.21
N SER A 2 -16.73 0.83 19.41
CA SER A 2 -17.97 0.10 19.74
C SER A 2 -17.67 -1.40 19.78
N PRO A 3 -18.18 -2.14 20.80
CA PRO A 3 -18.01 -3.59 20.86
C PRO A 3 -18.77 -4.22 19.68
N GLY A 4 -18.05 -4.76 18.70
CA GLY A 4 -18.64 -5.50 17.59
C GLY A 4 -18.24 -5.09 16.18
N ALA A 5 -17.34 -4.12 15.99
CA ALA A 5 -16.80 -3.85 14.65
C ALA A 5 -15.97 -5.04 14.18
N ALA A 6 -16.40 -5.70 13.09
CA ALA A 6 -15.65 -6.80 12.51
C ALA A 6 -14.32 -6.25 11.95
N ILE A 7 -13.21 -6.94 12.28
CA ILE A 7 -11.89 -6.63 11.73
C ILE A 7 -11.85 -7.15 10.29
N THR A 8 -11.45 -6.30 9.34
CA THR A 8 -11.17 -6.71 7.96
C THR A 8 -9.70 -7.11 7.85
N ILE A 9 -9.44 -8.32 7.38
CA ILE A 9 -8.09 -8.84 7.17
C ILE A 9 -7.69 -8.59 5.72
N LEU A 10 -6.60 -7.85 5.54
CA LEU A 10 -5.96 -7.65 4.24
C LEU A 10 -5.05 -8.83 3.90
N ASP A 11 -4.64 -8.91 2.64
CA ASP A 11 -3.61 -9.84 2.20
C ASP A 11 -2.21 -9.44 2.72
N GLY A 12 -1.22 -10.28 2.42
CA GLY A 12 0.16 -10.09 2.89
C GLY A 12 1.08 -9.47 1.84
N GLY A 13 2.37 -9.47 2.16
CA GLY A 13 3.42 -8.89 1.30
C GLY A 13 3.66 -9.70 0.04
N MET A 14 3.09 -9.29 -1.09
CA MET A 14 3.19 -9.93 -2.41
C MET A 14 4.64 -10.28 -2.78
N GLY A 15 5.55 -9.31 -2.72
CA GLY A 15 6.95 -9.54 -3.11
C GLY A 15 7.66 -10.59 -2.28
N ARG A 16 7.38 -10.69 -0.98
CA ARG A 16 8.00 -11.70 -0.11
C ARG A 16 7.47 -13.10 -0.39
N GLU A 17 6.18 -13.19 -0.64
CA GLU A 17 5.57 -14.48 -0.96
C GLU A 17 6.02 -14.98 -2.36
N LEU A 18 6.13 -14.09 -3.35
CA LEU A 18 6.73 -14.41 -4.65
C LEU A 18 8.15 -14.95 -4.51
N GLN A 19 8.99 -14.31 -3.69
CA GLN A 19 10.34 -14.82 -3.39
C GLN A 19 10.29 -16.21 -2.74
N ARG A 20 9.38 -16.42 -1.79
CA ARG A 20 9.26 -17.69 -1.06
C ARG A 20 8.91 -18.85 -1.99
N ILE A 21 8.06 -18.62 -3.01
CA ILE A 21 7.69 -19.66 -3.99
C ILE A 21 8.65 -19.76 -5.17
N GLY A 22 9.72 -18.95 -5.20
CA GLY A 22 10.71 -18.97 -6.28
C GLY A 22 10.26 -18.29 -7.57
N ALA A 23 9.27 -17.39 -7.52
CA ALA A 23 8.81 -16.62 -8.66
C ALA A 23 9.87 -15.61 -9.14
N PRO A 24 9.81 -15.14 -10.41
CA PRO A 24 10.66 -14.07 -10.89
C PRO A 24 10.57 -12.83 -9.98
N PHE A 25 11.70 -12.47 -9.36
CA PHE A 25 11.78 -11.37 -8.43
C PHE A 25 13.19 -10.80 -8.40
N ARG A 26 13.36 -9.56 -8.76
CA ARG A 26 14.62 -8.82 -8.65
C ARG A 26 14.35 -7.33 -8.55
N GLN A 27 15.34 -6.57 -8.19
CA GLN A 27 15.32 -5.11 -8.27
C GLN A 27 15.88 -4.64 -9.62
N PRO A 28 15.38 -3.52 -10.14
CA PRO A 28 14.40 -2.60 -9.53
C PRO A 28 12.93 -2.99 -9.70
N GLU A 29 12.62 -4.01 -10.53
CA GLU A 29 11.26 -4.35 -10.95
C GLU A 29 10.38 -4.92 -9.82
N TRP A 30 11.00 -5.47 -8.75
CA TRP A 30 10.29 -6.09 -7.62
C TRP A 30 9.23 -7.11 -8.08
N SER A 31 8.03 -7.01 -7.52
CA SER A 31 6.89 -7.90 -7.85
C SER A 31 6.32 -7.69 -9.26
N ALA A 32 6.61 -6.57 -9.92
CA ALA A 32 6.21 -6.34 -11.31
C ALA A 32 6.86 -7.36 -12.25
N LEU A 33 8.09 -7.84 -11.94
CA LEU A 33 8.75 -8.84 -12.76
C LEU A 33 7.93 -10.13 -12.86
N ALA A 34 7.39 -10.63 -11.73
CA ALA A 34 6.53 -11.81 -11.73
C ALA A 34 5.24 -11.57 -12.54
N LEU A 35 4.63 -10.38 -12.44
CA LEU A 35 3.45 -10.05 -13.24
C LEU A 35 3.74 -10.07 -14.75
N ILE A 36 4.96 -9.66 -15.15
CA ILE A 36 5.39 -9.62 -16.56
C ILE A 36 5.70 -11.03 -17.08
N GLU A 37 6.49 -11.81 -16.33
CA GLU A 37 7.09 -13.07 -16.79
C GLU A 37 6.28 -14.32 -16.38
N ALA A 38 5.56 -14.28 -15.25
CA ALA A 38 4.87 -15.44 -14.66
C ALA A 38 3.60 -15.01 -13.89
N PRO A 39 2.59 -14.40 -14.55
CA PRO A 39 1.38 -13.89 -13.89
C PRO A 39 0.58 -14.98 -13.17
N GLU A 40 0.72 -16.26 -13.56
CA GLU A 40 0.15 -17.40 -12.86
C GLU A 40 0.72 -17.57 -11.44
N GLN A 41 1.97 -17.21 -11.19
CA GLN A 41 2.56 -17.24 -9.85
C GLN A 41 2.06 -16.07 -8.99
N VAL A 42 1.73 -14.92 -9.59
CA VAL A 42 1.02 -13.85 -8.89
C VAL A 42 -0.37 -14.33 -8.46
N ALA A 43 -1.09 -15.05 -9.33
CA ALA A 43 -2.37 -15.66 -8.98
C ALA A 43 -2.24 -16.70 -7.87
N GLU A 44 -1.18 -17.51 -7.86
CA GLU A 44 -0.89 -18.48 -6.79
C GLU A 44 -0.69 -17.78 -5.44
N VAL A 45 0.03 -16.66 -5.41
CA VAL A 45 0.22 -15.86 -4.19
C VAL A 45 -1.10 -15.29 -3.69
N HIS A 46 -1.91 -14.68 -4.56
CA HIS A 46 -3.24 -14.20 -4.17
C HIS A 46 -4.11 -15.33 -3.61
N ASP A 47 -4.09 -16.51 -4.24
CA ASP A 47 -4.85 -17.68 -3.80
C ASP A 47 -4.36 -18.18 -2.43
N SER A 48 -3.05 -18.13 -2.16
CA SER A 48 -2.50 -18.50 -0.85
C SER A 48 -2.99 -17.56 0.26
N PHE A 49 -3.03 -16.23 0.01
CA PHE A 49 -3.57 -15.28 0.97
C PHE A 49 -5.08 -15.44 1.17
N ALA A 50 -5.83 -15.70 0.10
CA ALA A 50 -7.27 -15.99 0.19
C ALA A 50 -7.53 -17.21 1.10
N ARG A 51 -6.79 -18.29 0.91
CA ARG A 51 -6.87 -19.49 1.76
C ARG A 51 -6.43 -19.26 3.20
N ALA A 52 -5.52 -18.30 3.43
CA ALA A 52 -5.08 -17.92 4.77
C ALA A 52 -6.10 -17.02 5.50
N GLY A 53 -7.19 -16.62 4.84
CA GLY A 53 -8.27 -15.85 5.45
C GLY A 53 -8.27 -14.36 5.14
N ALA A 54 -7.50 -13.91 4.15
CA ALA A 54 -7.63 -12.54 3.62
C ALA A 54 -9.05 -12.31 3.10
N GLN A 55 -9.58 -11.12 3.33
CA GLN A 55 -10.92 -10.69 2.88
C GLN A 55 -10.82 -9.68 1.74
N VAL A 56 -9.64 -9.10 1.56
CA VAL A 56 -9.33 -8.15 0.48
C VAL A 56 -7.98 -8.55 -0.11
N LEU A 57 -7.93 -8.66 -1.44
CA LEU A 57 -6.69 -8.87 -2.20
C LEU A 57 -6.25 -7.54 -2.81
N THR A 58 -4.99 -7.19 -2.62
CA THR A 58 -4.40 -5.97 -3.18
C THR A 58 -3.75 -6.28 -4.52
N THR A 59 -4.09 -5.52 -5.57
CA THR A 59 -3.54 -5.75 -6.91
C THR A 59 -2.01 -5.63 -6.91
N ASN A 60 -1.31 -6.48 -7.66
CA ASN A 60 0.15 -6.41 -7.82
C ASN A 60 0.56 -5.27 -8.78
N SER A 61 0.06 -4.06 -8.50
CA SER A 61 0.31 -2.85 -9.31
C SER A 61 1.27 -1.87 -8.65
N TYR A 62 1.66 -2.09 -7.39
CA TYR A 62 2.52 -1.17 -6.63
C TYR A 62 3.82 -0.82 -7.38
N ALA A 63 4.49 -1.78 -7.98
CA ALA A 63 5.75 -1.58 -8.69
C ALA A 63 5.57 -1.19 -10.18
N LEU A 64 4.34 -0.98 -10.66
CA LEU A 64 4.06 -0.60 -12.04
C LEU A 64 4.18 0.92 -12.26
N VAL A 65 5.28 1.50 -11.84
CA VAL A 65 5.61 2.92 -12.05
C VAL A 65 6.99 3.07 -12.69
N PRO A 66 7.29 4.17 -13.37
CA PRO A 66 8.59 4.39 -14.03
C PRO A 66 9.79 4.21 -13.10
N PHE A 67 9.64 4.52 -11.82
CA PHE A 67 10.67 4.33 -10.80
C PHE A 67 11.15 2.88 -10.65
N HIS A 68 10.27 1.91 -10.89
CA HIS A 68 10.57 0.48 -10.78
C HIS A 68 10.79 -0.20 -12.13
N ILE A 69 9.89 0.00 -13.10
CA ILE A 69 9.96 -0.72 -14.38
C ILE A 69 10.64 0.08 -15.50
N GLY A 70 11.05 1.32 -15.21
CA GLY A 70 11.64 2.25 -16.19
C GLY A 70 10.59 2.93 -17.06
N ALA A 71 10.89 4.18 -17.49
CA ALA A 71 9.95 5.00 -18.25
C ALA A 71 9.54 4.34 -19.57
N ALA A 72 10.50 3.80 -20.33
CA ALA A 72 10.22 3.20 -21.64
C ALA A 72 9.22 2.02 -21.56
N LEU A 73 9.34 1.14 -20.57
CA LEU A 73 8.40 0.04 -20.39
C LEU A 73 7.05 0.54 -19.87
N PHE A 74 7.06 1.53 -18.98
CA PHE A 74 5.83 2.14 -18.48
C PHE A 74 5.04 2.79 -19.61
N ASP A 75 5.69 3.59 -20.44
CA ASP A 75 5.06 4.26 -21.58
C ASP A 75 4.48 3.27 -22.60
N GLN A 76 5.17 2.14 -22.81
CA GLN A 76 4.75 1.11 -23.75
C GLN A 76 3.63 0.21 -23.19
N ALA A 77 3.68 -0.15 -21.91
CA ALA A 77 2.89 -1.25 -21.38
C ALA A 77 2.23 -0.97 -20.00
N GLY A 78 2.44 0.19 -19.38
CA GLY A 78 1.96 0.50 -18.03
C GLY A 78 0.46 0.23 -17.87
N GLY A 79 -0.37 0.72 -18.79
CA GLY A 79 -1.81 0.51 -18.74
C GLY A 79 -2.22 -0.98 -18.88
N SER A 80 -1.59 -1.70 -19.83
CA SER A 80 -1.87 -3.14 -20.01
C SER A 80 -1.36 -4.01 -18.86
N LEU A 81 -0.28 -3.60 -18.20
CA LEU A 81 0.21 -4.26 -16.99
C LEU A 81 -0.69 -3.99 -15.79
N ALA A 82 -1.22 -2.77 -15.66
CA ALA A 82 -2.21 -2.44 -14.63
C ALA A 82 -3.51 -3.24 -14.82
N ASP A 83 -4.04 -3.33 -16.06
CA ASP A 83 -5.18 -4.18 -16.39
C ASP A 83 -4.92 -5.64 -16.03
N ARG A 84 -3.75 -6.19 -16.40
CA ARG A 84 -3.34 -7.54 -16.03
C ARG A 84 -3.28 -7.75 -14.52
N ALA A 85 -2.71 -6.80 -13.76
CA ALA A 85 -2.64 -6.89 -12.30
C ALA A 85 -4.04 -6.92 -11.69
N GLY A 86 -4.93 -6.05 -12.15
CA GLY A 86 -6.33 -6.03 -11.75
C GLY A 86 -7.05 -7.32 -12.07
N LYS A 87 -6.93 -7.81 -13.31
CA LYS A 87 -7.57 -9.05 -13.76
C LYS A 87 -7.11 -10.27 -12.95
N VAL A 88 -5.80 -10.42 -12.71
CA VAL A 88 -5.27 -11.56 -11.93
C VAL A 88 -5.84 -11.55 -10.51
N ALA A 89 -5.88 -10.41 -9.84
CA ALA A 89 -6.47 -10.29 -8.51
C ALA A 89 -7.99 -10.57 -8.53
N ARG A 90 -8.72 -10.04 -9.52
CA ARG A 90 -10.16 -10.24 -9.70
C ARG A 90 -10.52 -11.71 -9.91
N ASP A 91 -9.80 -12.38 -10.82
CA ASP A 91 -10.04 -13.80 -11.12
C ASP A 91 -9.86 -14.69 -9.88
N VAL A 92 -8.92 -14.35 -8.98
CA VAL A 92 -8.76 -15.05 -7.70
C VAL A 92 -9.86 -14.65 -6.71
N ALA A 93 -10.10 -13.36 -6.55
CA ALA A 93 -11.11 -12.85 -5.62
C ALA A 93 -12.50 -13.42 -5.89
N ASP A 94 -12.89 -13.55 -7.15
CA ASP A 94 -14.20 -14.11 -7.55
C ASP A 94 -14.35 -15.57 -7.14
N ARG A 95 -13.26 -16.38 -7.21
CA ARG A 95 -13.29 -17.77 -6.74
C ARG A 95 -13.48 -17.92 -5.24
N HIS A 96 -13.05 -16.93 -4.47
CA HIS A 96 -13.10 -16.95 -3.01
C HIS A 96 -14.16 -16.02 -2.40
N GLY A 97 -14.89 -15.25 -3.24
CA GLY A 97 -15.87 -14.28 -2.77
C GLY A 97 -15.27 -13.09 -2.02
N LEU A 98 -14.07 -12.62 -2.44
CA LEU A 98 -13.32 -11.55 -1.81
C LEU A 98 -13.45 -10.23 -2.56
N LYS A 99 -13.02 -9.14 -1.90
CA LYS A 99 -12.87 -7.83 -2.54
C LYS A 99 -11.48 -7.66 -3.13
N VAL A 100 -11.35 -6.78 -4.13
CA VAL A 100 -10.09 -6.36 -4.73
C VAL A 100 -9.84 -4.89 -4.43
N ALA A 101 -8.66 -4.61 -3.84
CA ALA A 101 -8.15 -3.26 -3.66
C ALA A 101 -7.19 -2.91 -4.80
N GLY A 102 -7.48 -1.84 -5.54
CA GLY A 102 -6.60 -1.30 -6.58
C GLY A 102 -5.48 -0.48 -5.94
N SER A 103 -4.27 -1.02 -5.91
CA SER A 103 -3.10 -0.36 -5.33
C SER A 103 -2.60 0.77 -6.21
N LEU A 104 -2.55 1.99 -5.64
CA LEU A 104 -1.97 3.20 -6.21
C LEU A 104 -0.76 3.61 -5.36
N PRO A 105 0.47 3.39 -5.84
CA PRO A 105 1.70 3.71 -5.12
C PRO A 105 2.08 5.18 -5.23
N PRO A 106 3.11 5.65 -4.46
CA PRO A 106 3.80 6.89 -4.75
C PRO A 106 4.35 6.86 -6.19
N ALA A 107 3.86 7.76 -7.04
CA ALA A 107 4.11 7.69 -8.49
C ALA A 107 5.60 7.87 -8.88
N LEU A 108 6.36 8.63 -8.08
CA LEU A 108 7.73 9.04 -8.38
C LEU A 108 8.80 8.35 -7.51
N GLY A 109 8.37 7.49 -6.60
CA GLY A 109 9.27 6.69 -5.77
C GLY A 109 8.84 6.60 -4.32
N SER A 110 9.00 5.40 -3.75
CA SER A 110 8.63 5.11 -2.37
C SER A 110 9.59 5.79 -1.38
N TYR A 111 9.05 6.34 -0.29
CA TYR A 111 9.81 6.98 0.79
C TYR A 111 10.59 8.24 0.38
N GLN A 112 10.17 8.90 -0.69
CA GLN A 112 10.84 10.07 -1.26
C GLN A 112 9.87 11.26 -1.37
N PRO A 113 9.43 11.86 -0.24
CA PRO A 113 8.48 12.98 -0.28
C PRO A 113 8.97 14.16 -1.10
N ASP A 114 10.30 14.41 -1.11
CA ASP A 114 10.92 15.51 -1.86
C ASP A 114 10.94 15.29 -3.39
N ALA A 115 10.67 14.07 -3.86
CA ALA A 115 10.60 13.76 -5.28
C ALA A 115 9.20 14.05 -5.88
N PHE A 116 8.22 14.41 -5.06
CA PHE A 116 6.85 14.59 -5.51
C PHE A 116 6.73 15.75 -6.52
N ASP A 117 6.13 15.42 -7.67
CA ASP A 117 5.73 16.37 -8.71
C ASP A 117 4.28 16.05 -9.11
N PRO A 118 3.33 16.98 -8.89
CA PRO A 118 1.92 16.71 -9.14
C PRO A 118 1.58 16.49 -10.61
N VAL A 119 2.34 17.06 -11.54
CA VAL A 119 2.08 16.90 -12.98
C VAL A 119 2.53 15.52 -13.46
N ALA A 120 3.75 15.13 -13.12
CA ALA A 120 4.27 13.81 -13.44
C ALA A 120 3.50 12.71 -12.69
N GLY A 121 3.19 12.93 -11.41
CA GLY A 121 2.39 12.02 -10.59
C GLY A 121 1.01 11.75 -11.17
N ARG A 122 0.32 12.82 -11.62
CA ARG A 122 -0.99 12.71 -12.29
C ARG A 122 -0.93 11.82 -13.52
N ALA A 123 0.01 12.08 -14.43
CA ALA A 123 0.13 11.31 -15.68
C ALA A 123 0.35 9.80 -15.41
N ILE A 124 1.14 9.47 -14.39
CA ILE A 124 1.39 8.07 -14.01
C ILE A 124 0.14 7.43 -13.38
N LEU A 125 -0.48 8.11 -12.42
CA LEU A 125 -1.65 7.58 -11.70
C LEU A 125 -2.86 7.41 -12.63
N GLU A 126 -3.09 8.30 -13.59
CA GLU A 126 -4.16 8.17 -14.59
C GLU A 126 -4.03 6.88 -15.41
N VAL A 127 -2.81 6.50 -15.79
CA VAL A 127 -2.55 5.22 -16.48
C VAL A 127 -2.89 4.02 -15.60
N LEU A 128 -2.47 4.04 -14.33
CA LEU A 128 -2.78 2.95 -13.39
C LEU A 128 -4.28 2.87 -13.09
N ILE A 129 -4.91 4.01 -12.83
CA ILE A 129 -6.36 4.10 -12.57
C ILE A 129 -7.14 3.52 -13.75
N ALA A 130 -6.82 3.94 -14.98
CA ALA A 130 -7.51 3.45 -16.17
C ALA A 130 -7.41 1.92 -16.32
N GLY A 131 -6.22 1.34 -16.10
CA GLY A 131 -6.01 -0.10 -16.21
C GLY A 131 -6.67 -0.90 -15.09
N LEU A 132 -6.63 -0.41 -13.85
CA LEU A 132 -7.20 -1.10 -12.68
C LEU A 132 -8.73 -0.99 -12.61
N ASN A 133 -9.29 0.08 -13.16
CA ASN A 133 -10.70 0.47 -13.03
C ASN A 133 -11.73 -0.65 -13.24
N PRO A 134 -11.59 -1.56 -14.23
CA PRO A 134 -12.60 -2.62 -14.48
C PRO A 134 -12.60 -3.73 -13.43
N HIS A 135 -11.59 -3.81 -12.55
CA HIS A 135 -11.29 -5.03 -11.79
C HIS A 135 -11.43 -4.87 -10.28
N ILE A 136 -11.64 -3.65 -9.76
CA ILE A 136 -11.48 -3.37 -8.33
C ILE A 136 -12.80 -2.98 -7.67
N ASP A 137 -12.87 -3.21 -6.35
CA ASP A 137 -14.01 -2.83 -5.50
C ASP A 137 -13.68 -1.60 -4.64
N VAL A 138 -12.40 -1.34 -4.40
CA VAL A 138 -11.92 -0.25 -3.54
C VAL A 138 -10.59 0.29 -4.08
N TRP A 139 -10.37 1.59 -3.97
CA TRP A 139 -9.09 2.23 -4.25
C TRP A 139 -8.22 2.24 -3.00
N LEU A 140 -6.98 1.81 -3.11
CA LEU A 140 -5.98 1.85 -2.03
C LEU A 140 -4.78 2.68 -2.47
N ALA A 141 -4.74 3.95 -2.08
CA ALA A 141 -3.54 4.77 -2.20
C ALA A 141 -2.61 4.43 -1.04
N GLU A 142 -1.51 3.73 -1.31
CA GLU A 142 -0.70 3.14 -0.25
C GLU A 142 0.76 3.58 -0.25
N THR A 143 1.38 3.52 0.95
CA THR A 143 2.78 3.91 1.19
C THR A 143 3.04 5.38 0.88
N LEU A 144 2.01 6.22 0.95
CA LEU A 144 2.14 7.65 0.69
C LEU A 144 3.03 8.30 1.75
N SER A 145 3.96 9.13 1.30
CA SER A 145 4.96 9.77 2.16
C SER A 145 4.55 11.15 2.63
N LEU A 146 3.66 11.83 1.88
CA LEU A 146 3.18 13.18 2.20
C LEU A 146 1.70 13.37 1.81
N LEU A 147 1.11 14.46 2.34
CA LEU A 147 -0.31 14.73 2.14
C LEU A 147 -0.67 15.08 0.70
N ASP A 148 0.25 15.69 -0.06
CA ASP A 148 -0.02 16.10 -1.44
C ASP A 148 -0.17 14.91 -2.39
N GLU A 149 0.51 13.79 -2.13
CA GLU A 149 0.26 12.52 -2.85
C GLU A 149 -1.19 12.06 -2.66
N ALA A 150 -1.68 12.09 -1.41
CA ALA A 150 -3.06 11.71 -1.11
C ALA A 150 -4.09 12.69 -1.71
N ARG A 151 -3.80 13.99 -1.70
CA ARG A 151 -4.66 15.00 -2.33
C ARG A 151 -4.79 14.76 -3.82
N LEU A 152 -3.68 14.46 -4.49
CA LEU A 152 -3.67 14.15 -5.92
C LEU A 152 -4.54 12.93 -6.23
N VAL A 153 -4.41 11.84 -5.46
CA VAL A 153 -5.25 10.64 -5.65
C VAL A 153 -6.73 10.97 -5.40
N ALA A 154 -7.05 11.67 -4.33
CA ALA A 154 -8.43 12.05 -4.02
C ALA A 154 -9.05 12.94 -5.10
N GLU A 155 -8.27 13.85 -5.69
CA GLU A 155 -8.70 14.67 -6.82
C GLU A 155 -8.97 13.83 -8.08
N LEU A 156 -8.09 12.89 -8.40
CA LEU A 156 -8.25 12.00 -9.57
C LEU A 156 -9.47 11.07 -9.45
N LEU A 157 -9.89 10.77 -8.23
CA LEU A 157 -11.00 9.87 -7.94
C LEU A 157 -12.26 10.60 -7.48
N ILE A 158 -12.34 11.92 -7.66
CA ILE A 158 -13.45 12.74 -7.13
C ILE A 158 -14.82 12.30 -7.61
N ASP A 159 -14.91 11.80 -8.85
CA ASP A 159 -16.13 11.32 -9.48
C ASP A 159 -16.32 9.79 -9.36
N ASP A 160 -15.42 9.10 -8.66
CA ASP A 160 -15.53 7.66 -8.45
C ASP A 160 -16.29 7.36 -7.15
N ASN A 161 -17.36 6.59 -7.23
CA ASN A 161 -18.20 6.26 -6.08
C ASN A 161 -17.67 5.10 -5.23
N ARG A 162 -16.58 4.44 -5.64
CA ARG A 162 -15.97 3.35 -4.86
C ARG A 162 -15.24 3.90 -3.63
N PRO A 163 -15.16 3.12 -2.55
CA PRO A 163 -14.45 3.53 -1.37
C PRO A 163 -12.97 3.86 -1.67
N LEU A 164 -12.47 4.97 -1.16
CA LEU A 164 -11.06 5.34 -1.16
C LEU A 164 -10.47 5.03 0.22
N TRP A 165 -9.38 4.26 0.24
CA TRP A 165 -8.54 4.04 1.40
C TRP A 165 -7.21 4.78 1.21
N LEU A 166 -6.86 5.62 2.16
CA LEU A 166 -5.59 6.34 2.20
C LEU A 166 -4.65 5.66 3.19
N SER A 167 -3.46 5.28 2.75
CA SER A 167 -2.47 4.61 3.59
C SER A 167 -1.13 5.32 3.53
N PHE A 168 -0.66 5.79 4.69
CA PHE A 168 0.58 6.55 4.81
C PHE A 168 1.70 5.73 5.43
N THR A 169 2.93 5.99 4.97
CA THR A 169 4.14 5.52 5.64
C THR A 169 4.59 6.56 6.67
N LEU A 170 5.03 6.05 7.82
CA LEU A 170 5.44 6.86 8.97
C LEU A 170 6.97 7.04 8.99
N ASN A 171 7.44 8.09 9.61
CA ASN A 171 8.84 8.18 10.01
C ASN A 171 9.06 7.21 11.18
N ASP A 172 9.75 6.12 10.91
CA ASP A 172 10.02 5.03 11.85
C ASP A 172 11.44 5.07 12.45
N GLN A 173 12.19 6.15 12.16
CA GLN A 173 13.53 6.42 12.71
C GLN A 173 13.48 7.58 13.72
N LEU A 174 12.49 7.55 14.59
CA LEU A 174 12.29 8.59 15.59
C LEU A 174 13.07 8.29 16.88
N GLU A 175 13.59 9.35 17.51
CA GLU A 175 14.11 9.26 18.88
C GLU A 175 12.99 8.86 19.86
N PRO A 176 13.29 8.09 20.90
CA PRO A 176 12.31 7.69 21.90
C PRO A 176 11.55 8.89 22.49
N GLY A 177 10.23 8.84 22.48
CA GLY A 177 9.37 9.92 22.99
C GLY A 177 9.04 11.04 21.99
N SER A 178 9.56 10.96 20.76
CA SER A 178 9.16 11.88 19.70
C SER A 178 7.71 11.62 19.25
N GLN A 179 7.04 12.66 18.76
CA GLN A 179 5.75 12.52 18.14
C GLN A 179 5.88 11.75 16.83
N VAL A 180 4.97 10.80 16.59
CA VAL A 180 4.91 10.06 15.32
C VAL A 180 4.38 10.99 14.22
N VAL A 181 5.07 11.02 13.10
CA VAL A 181 4.76 11.84 11.93
C VAL A 181 4.82 10.99 10.66
N LEU A 182 4.27 11.51 9.56
CA LEU A 182 4.45 10.92 8.23
C LEU A 182 5.93 10.96 7.84
N ARG A 183 6.30 10.23 6.80
CA ARG A 183 7.68 10.21 6.28
C ARG A 183 8.17 11.61 5.88
N SER A 184 7.29 12.49 5.42
CA SER A 184 7.55 13.90 5.12
C SER A 184 7.78 14.79 6.34
N GLY A 185 7.43 14.32 7.55
CA GLY A 185 7.40 15.15 8.78
C GLY A 185 6.05 15.80 9.06
N GLU A 186 5.06 15.67 8.19
CA GLU A 186 3.70 16.14 8.42
C GLU A 186 3.01 15.33 9.53
N SER A 187 2.09 15.94 10.29
CA SER A 187 1.45 15.24 11.42
C SER A 187 0.41 14.21 10.99
N VAL A 188 0.28 13.15 11.76
CA VAL A 188 -0.80 12.16 11.64
C VAL A 188 -2.17 12.83 11.76
N ALA A 189 -2.30 13.83 12.62
CA ALA A 189 -3.53 14.61 12.74
C ALA A 189 -3.90 15.32 11.42
N ALA A 190 -2.93 15.79 10.65
CA ALA A 190 -3.19 16.40 9.34
C ALA A 190 -3.65 15.33 8.32
N ALA A 191 -3.08 14.13 8.34
CA ALA A 191 -3.52 13.01 7.52
C ALA A 191 -4.97 12.59 7.85
N ALA A 192 -5.32 12.55 9.14
CA ALA A 192 -6.68 12.26 9.57
C ALA A 192 -7.70 13.31 9.11
N ARG A 193 -7.36 14.60 9.19
CA ARG A 193 -8.20 15.68 8.65
C ARG A 193 -8.34 15.61 7.13
N LEU A 194 -7.26 15.24 6.43
CA LEU A 194 -7.34 15.04 4.98
C LEU A 194 -8.26 13.87 4.64
N ALA A 195 -8.16 12.74 5.34
CA ALA A 195 -9.06 11.61 5.14
C ALA A 195 -10.54 12.00 5.33
N GLN A 196 -10.86 12.85 6.33
CA GLN A 196 -12.21 13.40 6.52
C GLN A 196 -12.64 14.28 5.34
N SER A 197 -11.80 15.24 4.95
CA SER A 197 -12.15 16.22 3.91
C SER A 197 -12.22 15.63 2.51
N SER A 198 -11.51 14.54 2.23
CA SER A 198 -11.56 13.80 0.95
C SER A 198 -12.64 12.74 0.91
N GLY A 199 -13.39 12.52 1.99
CA GLY A 199 -14.41 11.47 2.05
C GLY A 199 -13.84 10.05 2.02
N ALA A 200 -12.59 9.85 2.46
CA ALA A 200 -11.98 8.53 2.50
C ALA A 200 -12.76 7.58 3.42
N ALA A 201 -12.94 6.34 3.00
CA ALA A 201 -13.62 5.31 3.78
C ALA A 201 -12.71 4.69 4.86
N ALA A 202 -11.38 4.76 4.67
CA ALA A 202 -10.40 4.31 5.64
C ALA A 202 -9.13 5.16 5.63
N LEU A 203 -8.51 5.29 6.79
CA LEU A 203 -7.15 5.80 6.99
C LEU A 203 -6.29 4.67 7.55
N LEU A 204 -5.22 4.35 6.86
CA LEU A 204 -4.33 3.25 7.18
C LEU A 204 -2.90 3.76 7.36
N PHE A 205 -2.07 2.97 8.04
CA PHE A 205 -0.63 3.20 8.12
C PHE A 205 0.10 1.93 7.74
N ASN A 206 1.07 2.04 6.82
CA ASN A 206 1.75 0.87 6.28
C ASN A 206 3.26 1.07 6.07
N CYS A 207 3.93 -0.03 5.77
CA CYS A 207 5.34 -0.05 5.36
C CYS A 207 6.28 0.72 6.30
N SER A 208 5.96 0.76 7.59
CA SER A 208 6.76 1.32 8.68
C SER A 208 6.84 0.30 9.81
N TYR A 209 7.72 0.51 10.78
CA TYR A 209 7.90 -0.43 11.88
C TYR A 209 6.64 -0.56 12.75
N PRO A 210 6.39 -1.76 13.31
CA PRO A 210 5.24 -1.97 14.20
C PRO A 210 5.20 -1.02 15.40
N GLU A 211 6.37 -0.61 15.89
CA GLU A 211 6.53 0.22 17.09
C GLU A 211 5.91 1.62 16.97
N VAL A 212 5.78 2.15 15.75
CA VAL A 212 5.18 3.48 15.52
C VAL A 212 3.68 3.43 15.23
N MET A 213 3.12 2.24 14.97
CA MET A 213 1.74 2.10 14.52
C MET A 213 0.72 2.48 15.59
N GLU A 214 0.92 2.05 16.84
CA GLU A 214 -0.03 2.34 17.93
C GLU A 214 -0.21 3.84 18.16
N ALA A 215 0.89 4.59 18.24
CA ALA A 215 0.85 6.03 18.44
C ALA A 215 0.13 6.74 17.28
N ALA A 216 0.39 6.34 16.04
CA ALA A 216 -0.29 6.89 14.87
C ALA A 216 -1.80 6.60 14.89
N VAL A 217 -2.19 5.37 15.19
CA VAL A 217 -3.62 4.98 15.30
C VAL A 217 -4.32 5.78 16.40
N ARG A 218 -3.70 5.95 17.57
CA ARG A 218 -4.28 6.72 18.69
C ARG A 218 -4.47 8.19 18.31
N GLU A 219 -3.47 8.83 17.67
CA GLU A 219 -3.56 10.21 17.22
C GLU A 219 -4.64 10.38 16.15
N ALA A 220 -4.67 9.50 15.15
CA ALA A 220 -5.69 9.52 14.11
C ALA A 220 -7.09 9.30 14.69
N ALA A 221 -7.28 8.34 15.59
CA ALA A 221 -8.57 8.08 16.24
C ALA A 221 -9.09 9.30 17.02
N ALA A 222 -8.20 10.03 17.71
CA ALA A 222 -8.57 11.25 18.45
C ALA A 222 -9.10 12.36 17.52
N VAL A 223 -8.58 12.44 16.29
CA VAL A 223 -9.04 13.42 15.28
C VAL A 223 -10.32 12.95 14.59
N LEU A 224 -10.36 11.68 14.20
CA LEU A 224 -11.48 11.12 13.42
C LEU A 224 -12.76 11.00 14.27
N GLY A 225 -12.65 10.74 15.57
CA GLY A 225 -13.81 10.62 16.46
C GLY A 225 -14.86 9.63 15.92
N GLU A 226 -16.09 10.11 15.77
CA GLU A 226 -17.22 9.31 15.26
C GLU A 226 -17.47 9.50 13.75
N SER A 227 -16.44 9.86 12.96
CA SER A 227 -16.57 10.10 11.52
C SER A 227 -17.02 8.89 10.70
N GLY A 228 -16.89 7.68 11.24
CA GLY A 228 -17.15 6.44 10.53
C GLY A 228 -15.99 5.96 9.64
N ILE A 229 -14.88 6.73 9.55
CA ILE A 229 -13.69 6.34 8.80
C ILE A 229 -13.00 5.19 9.54
N ALA A 230 -12.78 4.08 8.85
CA ALA A 230 -12.09 2.94 9.41
C ALA A 230 -10.59 3.24 9.62
N LEU A 231 -10.00 2.68 10.68
CA LEU A 231 -8.56 2.73 10.93
C LEU A 231 -7.93 1.35 10.77
N GLY A 232 -6.74 1.29 10.17
CA GLY A 232 -6.03 0.04 9.99
C GLY A 232 -4.52 0.21 9.88
N VAL A 233 -3.80 -0.91 9.99
CA VAL A 233 -2.34 -0.95 9.90
C VAL A 233 -1.89 -2.23 9.18
N TYR A 234 -0.81 -2.11 8.39
CA TYR A 234 -0.05 -3.24 7.84
C TYR A 234 1.44 -2.90 7.85
N ALA A 235 2.05 -3.14 9.02
CA ALA A 235 3.44 -2.83 9.29
C ALA A 235 4.39 -3.72 8.48
N ASN A 236 5.62 -3.24 8.25
CA ASN A 236 6.67 -4.09 7.74
C ASN A 236 7.50 -4.71 8.88
N GLY A 237 8.12 -5.86 8.59
CA GLY A 237 8.99 -6.57 9.53
C GLY A 237 10.47 -6.47 9.21
N PHE A 238 10.90 -5.47 8.45
CA PHE A 238 12.32 -5.34 8.08
C PHE A 238 13.16 -4.76 9.23
N GLY A 239 14.44 -5.13 9.27
CA GLY A 239 15.42 -4.48 10.14
C GLY A 239 15.68 -3.03 9.74
N PRO A 240 16.39 -2.24 10.60
CA PRO A 240 16.76 -0.88 10.26
C PRO A 240 17.53 -0.82 8.93
N PRO A 241 17.20 0.15 8.04
CA PRO A 241 17.94 0.28 6.80
C PRO A 241 19.36 0.79 7.08
N PRO A 242 20.35 0.43 6.26
CA PRO A 242 21.64 1.13 6.24
C PRO A 242 21.44 2.63 6.01
N LYS A 243 22.39 3.47 6.47
CA LYS A 243 22.29 4.94 6.37
C LYS A 243 22.06 5.44 4.94
N ASP A 244 22.63 4.75 3.94
CA ASP A 244 22.54 5.12 2.53
C ASP A 244 21.56 4.23 1.74
N TYR A 245 20.57 3.64 2.41
CA TYR A 245 19.60 2.73 1.78
C TYR A 245 18.64 3.49 0.86
N SER A 246 18.52 3.02 -0.39
CA SER A 246 17.39 3.36 -1.25
C SER A 246 16.47 2.14 -1.42
N ALA A 247 15.20 2.37 -1.72
CA ALA A 247 14.21 1.31 -1.88
C ALA A 247 14.59 0.26 -2.95
N ASN A 248 15.39 0.67 -3.94
CA ASN A 248 15.86 -0.19 -5.02
C ASN A 248 17.28 -0.75 -4.82
N ALA A 249 17.92 -0.54 -3.65
CA ALA A 249 19.31 -0.91 -3.44
C ALA A 249 19.54 -2.37 -3.02
N ALA A 250 18.70 -2.91 -2.16
CA ALA A 250 18.81 -4.29 -1.68
C ALA A 250 17.52 -4.80 -1.02
N VAL A 251 17.27 -6.10 -1.08
CA VAL A 251 16.23 -6.77 -0.30
C VAL A 251 16.72 -6.89 1.15
N ARG A 252 15.92 -6.43 2.11
CA ARG A 252 16.24 -6.50 3.54
C ARG A 252 15.70 -7.79 4.16
N ASP A 253 16.40 -8.32 5.16
CA ASP A 253 15.93 -9.45 5.95
C ASP A 253 14.80 -9.03 6.90
N ILE A 254 13.92 -9.98 7.21
CA ILE A 254 12.88 -9.80 8.24
C ILE A 254 13.55 -9.90 9.61
N ARG A 255 13.15 -9.05 10.52
CA ARG A 255 13.57 -9.05 11.93
C ARG A 255 13.22 -10.39 12.59
N ALA A 256 14.19 -11.00 13.24
CA ALA A 256 14.03 -12.29 13.91
C ALA A 256 13.11 -12.23 15.16
N ASP A 257 12.94 -11.03 15.74
CA ASP A 257 12.10 -10.79 16.90
C ASP A 257 10.60 -10.63 16.55
N LEU A 258 10.27 -10.49 15.25
CA LEU A 258 8.88 -10.41 14.77
C LEU A 258 8.37 -11.79 14.34
N GLY A 259 8.19 -12.69 15.31
CA GLY A 259 7.53 -13.97 15.06
C GLY A 259 5.99 -13.83 15.02
N PRO A 260 5.27 -14.82 14.44
CA PRO A 260 3.81 -14.80 14.32
C PRO A 260 3.06 -14.55 15.66
N CYS A 261 3.64 -14.96 16.77
CA CYS A 261 3.04 -14.78 18.10
C CYS A 261 3.24 -13.38 18.71
N GLN A 262 4.14 -12.55 18.14
CA GLN A 262 4.41 -11.22 18.68
C GLN A 262 3.56 -10.15 18.00
N VAL A 263 3.18 -10.36 16.74
CA VAL A 263 2.27 -9.47 16.01
C VAL A 263 0.84 -9.50 16.58
N LEU A 264 0.46 -10.56 17.28
CA LEU A 264 -0.89 -10.75 17.84
C LEU A 264 -1.05 -10.22 19.29
N ARG A 265 -0.01 -9.66 19.91
CA ARG A 265 -0.08 -9.08 21.26
C ARG A 265 -0.21 -7.56 21.21
N TRP A 266 -1.31 -7.08 20.66
CA TRP A 266 -1.78 -5.73 20.92
C TRP A 266 -2.68 -5.75 22.16
N PRO A 267 -2.41 -4.89 23.14
CA PRO A 267 -3.25 -4.79 24.33
C PRO A 267 -4.65 -4.26 24.03
#